data_f3b3bab904fdaab86be048e436844e09
#
_entry.id   f3b3bab904fdaab86be048e436844e09
#
_cell.length_a   1.000
_cell.length_b   1.000
_cell.length_c   1.000
_cell.angle_alpha   90.00
_cell.angle_beta   90.00
_cell.angle_gamma   90.00
#
_symmetry.space_group_name_H-M   'P 1'
#
loop_
_entity.id
_entity.type
_entity.pdbx_description
1 polymer ?
#
loop_
_entity_poly.entity_id
_entity_poly.type
_entity_poly.pdbx_seq_one_letter_code
_entity_poly.pdbx_strand_id
1 'polypeptide(L)'
;GVWISSVYNMDWPQTKNNITAQKKEYTDLLDKLKSVGMNTVIVQIRPKSDALYKSSINPWSEYLTGTQGKDPGYDPLVFLIDEAHKRGMEFHAWLNPYRITTSGTDTSKLASNNPAVLHPDWVVKHSISNGEALIYNPGLPEVRQYIVDTVKEIVTNYNVDGIHFDDYFYRSGIDDDKEYKMYGNGMSKDDWRRENVNTLLQEVKTCIKSIKPNVKFGVSPSGIWKNKSSDSTGSDTRGKESYYSDYADTRTWIKRNLVDYITPQIYWPIGYSAADYSKLIPWWANEVKGSNVDLYIG
;
A
#
# COMPACT_ATOMS: atom_id res chain seq x y z
N GLY A 1 -2.27 -10.65 -12.76
CA GLY A 1 -2.08 -9.23 -12.55
C GLY A 1 -0.61 -8.85 -12.45
N VAL A 2 -0.32 -7.56 -12.50
CA VAL A 2 1.03 -7.04 -12.40
C VAL A 2 1.05 -5.72 -11.65
N TRP A 3 2.08 -5.50 -10.80
CA TRP A 3 2.33 -4.19 -10.18
C TRP A 3 3.09 -3.28 -11.13
N ILE A 4 2.69 -1.99 -11.15
CA ILE A 4 3.37 -0.91 -11.86
C ILE A 4 3.72 0.16 -10.82
N SER A 5 5.01 0.26 -10.50
CA SER A 5 5.54 1.15 -9.46
C SER A 5 5.86 2.54 -10.03
N SER A 6 5.44 3.58 -9.32
CA SER A 6 5.78 4.97 -9.66
C SER A 6 6.92 5.54 -8.82
N VAL A 7 7.16 4.97 -7.63
CA VAL A 7 8.26 5.42 -6.77
C VAL A 7 9.58 5.35 -7.52
N TYR A 8 10.40 6.40 -7.41
CA TYR A 8 11.65 6.57 -8.16
C TYR A 8 11.51 6.53 -9.70
N ASN A 9 10.30 6.69 -10.25
CA ASN A 9 10.00 6.53 -11.66
C ASN A 9 10.44 5.15 -12.21
N MET A 10 10.27 4.10 -11.41
CA MET A 10 10.78 2.76 -11.69
C MET A 10 10.12 2.16 -12.92
N ASP A 11 8.79 2.07 -12.94
CA ASP A 11 8.06 1.48 -14.06
C ASP A 11 7.29 2.55 -14.86
N TRP A 12 6.55 3.44 -14.19
CA TRP A 12 5.79 4.52 -14.81
C TRP A 12 5.50 5.65 -13.80
N PRO A 13 5.57 6.96 -14.24
CA PRO A 13 6.14 7.40 -15.50
C PRO A 13 7.68 7.41 -15.43
N GLN A 14 8.36 7.02 -16.50
CA GLN A 14 9.82 7.11 -16.59
C GLN A 14 10.27 8.52 -17.01
N THR A 15 9.48 9.17 -17.85
CA THR A 15 9.74 10.54 -18.31
C THR A 15 8.96 11.55 -17.47
N LYS A 16 9.68 12.52 -16.87
CA LYS A 16 9.05 13.62 -16.11
C LYS A 16 8.67 14.79 -17.01
N ASN A 17 7.63 15.52 -16.62
CA ASN A 17 7.22 16.79 -17.23
C ASN A 17 6.99 16.71 -18.77
N ASN A 18 6.52 15.57 -19.25
CA ASN A 18 6.19 15.34 -20.66
C ASN A 18 4.96 14.45 -20.80
N ILE A 19 3.80 15.06 -20.96
CA ILE A 19 2.49 14.37 -21.01
C ILE A 19 2.45 13.33 -22.14
N THR A 20 2.94 13.69 -23.34
CA THR A 20 2.89 12.80 -24.50
C THR A 20 3.75 11.56 -24.28
N ALA A 21 4.95 11.73 -23.74
CA ALA A 21 5.84 10.60 -23.41
C ALA A 21 5.21 9.70 -22.32
N GLN A 22 4.72 10.28 -21.22
CA GLN A 22 4.08 9.53 -20.14
C GLN A 22 2.90 8.70 -20.63
N LYS A 23 2.04 9.29 -21.47
CA LYS A 23 0.90 8.57 -22.07
C LYS A 23 1.36 7.44 -22.96
N LYS A 24 2.36 7.67 -23.80
CA LYS A 24 2.90 6.64 -24.69
C LYS A 24 3.56 5.49 -23.91
N GLU A 25 4.39 5.80 -22.91
CA GLU A 25 5.01 4.81 -22.03
C GLU A 25 3.97 3.86 -21.42
N TYR A 26 2.87 4.42 -20.92
CA TYR A 26 1.83 3.60 -20.29
C TYR A 26 1.07 2.74 -21.30
N THR A 27 0.67 3.30 -22.45
CA THR A 27 -0.03 2.52 -23.49
C THR A 27 0.84 1.39 -24.04
N ASP A 28 2.13 1.65 -24.32
CA ASP A 28 3.08 0.63 -24.78
C ASP A 28 3.27 -0.48 -23.72
N LEU A 29 3.33 -0.11 -22.43
CA LEU A 29 3.40 -1.06 -21.32
C LEU A 29 2.15 -1.94 -21.24
N LEU A 30 0.96 -1.35 -21.32
CA LEU A 30 -0.31 -2.10 -21.28
C LEU A 30 -0.45 -3.05 -22.47
N ASP A 31 -0.07 -2.63 -23.68
CA ASP A 31 -0.13 -3.47 -24.88
C ASP A 31 0.78 -4.71 -24.73
N LYS A 32 1.99 -4.51 -24.19
CA LYS A 32 2.89 -5.60 -23.86
C LYS A 32 2.32 -6.54 -22.80
N LEU A 33 1.77 -6.01 -21.72
CA LEU A 33 1.15 -6.81 -20.65
C LEU A 33 -0.05 -7.59 -21.16
N LYS A 34 -0.89 -6.97 -21.98
CA LYS A 34 -2.03 -7.65 -22.61
C LYS A 34 -1.60 -8.78 -23.53
N SER A 35 -0.52 -8.60 -24.30
CA SER A 35 0.00 -9.62 -25.22
C SER A 35 0.48 -10.89 -24.53
N VAL A 36 0.87 -10.80 -23.25
CA VAL A 36 1.28 -11.93 -22.42
C VAL A 36 0.16 -12.44 -21.47
N GLY A 37 -1.09 -12.02 -21.72
CA GLY A 37 -2.27 -12.53 -21.02
C GLY A 37 -2.57 -11.88 -19.67
N MET A 38 -1.94 -10.76 -19.32
CA MET A 38 -2.32 -10.00 -18.11
C MET A 38 -3.70 -9.37 -18.28
N ASN A 39 -4.50 -9.42 -17.23
CA ASN A 39 -5.87 -8.89 -17.20
C ASN A 39 -6.12 -7.90 -16.06
N THR A 40 -5.13 -7.61 -15.24
CA THR A 40 -5.23 -6.68 -14.10
C THR A 40 -3.92 -5.94 -13.94
N VAL A 41 -3.98 -4.63 -13.75
CA VAL A 41 -2.84 -3.80 -13.37
C VAL A 41 -3.06 -3.18 -11.98
N ILE A 42 -2.04 -3.24 -11.14
CA ILE A 42 -2.02 -2.65 -9.80
C ILE A 42 -1.04 -1.49 -9.85
N VAL A 43 -1.54 -0.27 -10.03
CA VAL A 43 -0.72 0.92 -10.33
C VAL A 43 -0.54 1.77 -9.10
N GLN A 44 0.72 2.08 -8.75
CA GLN A 44 1.05 2.91 -7.61
C GLN A 44 0.74 4.39 -7.90
N ILE A 45 -0.42 4.83 -7.42
CA ILE A 45 -0.92 6.20 -7.63
C ILE A 45 -0.67 7.13 -6.44
N ARG A 46 -0.29 6.57 -5.29
CA ARG A 46 0.10 7.31 -4.09
C ARG A 46 1.34 6.67 -3.46
N PRO A 47 2.54 6.90 -4.04
CA PRO A 47 3.79 6.28 -3.58
C PRO A 47 4.28 6.85 -2.25
N LYS A 48 3.89 8.09 -1.94
CA LYS A 48 4.23 8.82 -0.72
C LYS A 48 3.01 9.62 -0.24
N SER A 49 3.26 10.68 0.52
CA SER A 49 2.28 11.71 0.89
C SER A 49 2.00 12.66 -0.28
N ASP A 50 1.79 12.13 -1.47
CA ASP A 50 1.52 12.84 -2.72
C ASP A 50 0.68 11.96 -3.66
N ALA A 51 0.14 12.52 -4.74
CA ALA A 51 -0.81 11.85 -5.60
C ALA A 51 -0.43 11.95 -7.09
N LEU A 52 -0.64 10.85 -7.84
CA LEU A 52 -0.61 10.83 -9.29
C LEU A 52 -2.02 11.03 -9.89
N TYR A 53 -2.86 11.81 -9.20
CA TYR A 53 -4.22 12.14 -9.60
C TYR A 53 -4.61 13.50 -9.01
N LYS A 54 -5.65 14.12 -9.57
CA LYS A 54 -6.16 15.38 -9.04
C LYS A 54 -6.81 15.15 -7.68
N SER A 55 -6.12 15.58 -6.64
CA SER A 55 -6.55 15.42 -5.25
C SER A 55 -6.78 16.78 -4.59
N SER A 56 -7.80 16.86 -3.73
CA SER A 56 -8.02 17.98 -2.83
C SER A 56 -7.28 17.84 -1.49
N ILE A 57 -6.73 16.65 -1.23
CA ILE A 57 -6.13 16.24 0.04
C ILE A 57 -4.59 16.19 -0.06
N ASN A 58 -4.09 15.62 -1.17
CA ASN A 58 -2.67 15.37 -1.37
C ASN A 58 -2.10 16.28 -2.48
N PRO A 59 -0.85 16.78 -2.37
CA PRO A 59 -0.19 17.48 -3.45
C PRO A 59 0.11 16.55 -4.63
N TRP A 60 0.29 17.13 -5.82
CA TRP A 60 0.78 16.38 -6.97
C TRP A 60 2.14 15.73 -6.70
N SER A 61 2.32 14.51 -7.17
CA SER A 61 3.58 13.79 -6.99
C SER A 61 4.72 14.37 -7.81
N GLU A 62 5.90 14.45 -7.22
CA GLU A 62 7.14 14.83 -7.90
C GLU A 62 7.52 13.88 -9.04
N TYR A 63 7.02 12.66 -9.02
CA TYR A 63 7.32 11.68 -10.08
C TYR A 63 6.68 12.04 -11.43
N LEU A 64 5.65 12.90 -11.44
CA LEU A 64 5.03 13.40 -12.66
C LEU A 64 5.85 14.53 -13.33
N THR A 65 6.31 15.49 -12.54
CA THR A 65 6.87 16.74 -13.06
C THR A 65 8.32 17.01 -12.63
N GLY A 66 8.83 16.25 -11.64
CA GLY A 66 10.10 16.50 -10.98
C GLY A 66 9.99 17.40 -9.75
N THR A 67 8.80 17.96 -9.47
CA THR A 67 8.57 18.83 -8.30
C THR A 67 7.23 18.49 -7.66
N GLN A 68 7.24 18.19 -6.36
CA GLN A 68 6.00 17.93 -5.63
C GLN A 68 5.10 19.17 -5.59
N GLY A 69 3.81 18.99 -5.77
CA GLY A 69 2.81 20.07 -5.83
C GLY A 69 2.66 20.74 -7.19
N LYS A 70 3.57 20.52 -8.15
CA LYS A 70 3.44 21.08 -9.51
C LYS A 70 2.43 20.28 -10.31
N ASP A 71 1.38 20.97 -10.81
CA ASP A 71 0.36 20.40 -11.67
C ASP A 71 0.98 19.87 -12.98
N PRO A 72 0.74 18.62 -13.37
CA PRO A 72 1.24 18.03 -14.61
C PRO A 72 0.47 18.48 -15.86
N GLY A 73 -0.63 19.23 -15.71
CA GLY A 73 -1.46 19.71 -16.81
C GLY A 73 -2.48 18.68 -17.34
N TYR A 74 -2.66 17.57 -16.67
CA TYR A 74 -3.70 16.56 -16.94
C TYR A 74 -3.97 15.74 -15.68
N ASP A 75 -5.04 14.96 -15.66
CA ASP A 75 -5.29 13.98 -14.60
C ASP A 75 -4.78 12.60 -15.05
N PRO A 76 -3.63 12.14 -14.53
CA PRO A 76 -3.09 10.84 -14.90
C PRO A 76 -4.03 9.68 -14.59
N LEU A 77 -4.71 9.69 -13.44
CA LEU A 77 -5.51 8.54 -13.00
C LEU A 77 -6.70 8.29 -13.92
N VAL A 78 -7.37 9.33 -14.42
CA VAL A 78 -8.42 9.18 -15.45
C VAL A 78 -7.86 8.47 -16.67
N PHE A 79 -6.72 8.94 -17.19
CA PHE A 79 -6.08 8.35 -18.35
C PHE A 79 -5.65 6.89 -18.12
N LEU A 80 -5.05 6.59 -16.97
CA LEU A 80 -4.56 5.23 -16.63
C LEU A 80 -5.71 4.22 -16.57
N ILE A 81 -6.82 4.59 -15.94
CA ILE A 81 -8.03 3.74 -15.84
C ILE A 81 -8.63 3.51 -17.23
N ASP A 82 -8.84 4.57 -18.00
CA ASP A 82 -9.44 4.48 -19.33
C ASP A 82 -8.63 3.57 -20.26
N GLU A 83 -7.30 3.69 -20.26
CA GLU A 83 -6.45 2.87 -21.11
C GLU A 83 -6.38 1.40 -20.66
N ALA A 84 -6.47 1.12 -19.35
CA ALA A 84 -6.60 -0.24 -18.83
C ALA A 84 -7.94 -0.86 -19.26
N HIS A 85 -9.06 -0.15 -19.05
CA HIS A 85 -10.40 -0.60 -19.39
C HIS A 85 -10.60 -0.81 -20.90
N LYS A 86 -10.06 0.06 -21.77
CA LYS A 86 -10.05 -0.13 -23.23
C LYS A 86 -9.44 -1.46 -23.66
N ARG A 87 -8.51 -2.00 -22.85
CA ARG A 87 -7.86 -3.29 -23.09
C ARG A 87 -8.52 -4.46 -22.36
N GLY A 88 -9.64 -4.21 -21.68
CA GLY A 88 -10.35 -5.21 -20.86
C GLY A 88 -9.49 -5.66 -19.65
N MET A 89 -8.72 -4.75 -19.06
CA MET A 89 -7.94 -4.99 -17.87
C MET A 89 -8.56 -4.27 -16.66
N GLU A 90 -8.63 -4.95 -15.51
CA GLU A 90 -8.97 -4.30 -14.25
C GLU A 90 -7.85 -3.35 -13.80
N PHE A 91 -8.24 -2.22 -13.20
CA PHE A 91 -7.34 -1.22 -12.64
C PHE A 91 -7.47 -1.16 -11.11
N HIS A 92 -6.43 -1.56 -10.38
CA HIS A 92 -6.36 -1.42 -8.94
C HIS A 92 -5.43 -0.27 -8.57
N ALA A 93 -5.94 0.69 -7.82
CA ALA A 93 -5.18 1.84 -7.34
C ALA A 93 -4.33 1.45 -6.12
N TRP A 94 -3.00 1.46 -6.26
CA TRP A 94 -2.09 1.12 -5.19
C TRP A 94 -1.61 2.36 -4.44
N LEU A 95 -1.78 2.33 -3.10
CA LEU A 95 -1.34 3.37 -2.17
C LEU A 95 -0.36 2.80 -1.14
N ASN A 96 0.67 3.59 -0.83
CA ASN A 96 1.45 3.43 0.40
C ASN A 96 0.79 4.29 1.50
N PRO A 97 0.08 3.71 2.48
CA PRO A 97 -0.79 4.50 3.35
C PRO A 97 -0.02 5.51 4.24
N TYR A 98 1.14 5.13 4.78
CA TYR A 98 1.83 5.94 5.78
C TYR A 98 3.08 6.67 5.27
N ARG A 99 3.65 6.30 4.12
CA ARG A 99 4.92 6.84 3.66
C ARG A 99 4.85 8.34 3.35
N ILE A 100 5.75 9.12 3.96
CA ILE A 100 5.94 10.55 3.67
C ILE A 100 7.16 10.75 2.79
N THR A 101 8.32 10.19 3.20
CA THR A 101 9.55 10.24 2.40
C THR A 101 10.12 8.85 2.17
N THR A 102 10.91 8.67 1.13
CA THR A 102 11.66 7.44 0.88
C THR A 102 13.02 7.45 1.58
N SER A 103 13.55 8.65 1.86
CA SER A 103 14.77 8.92 2.62
C SER A 103 14.78 10.37 3.07
N GLY A 104 15.51 10.63 4.17
CA GLY A 104 15.64 11.97 4.76
C GLY A 104 14.42 12.42 5.56
N THR A 105 14.64 13.41 6.43
CA THR A 105 13.67 13.88 7.42
C THR A 105 13.36 15.38 7.28
N ASP A 106 13.81 16.01 6.20
CA ASP A 106 13.64 17.43 5.95
C ASP A 106 12.29 17.72 5.26
N THR A 107 11.32 18.15 6.04
CA THR A 107 9.96 18.49 5.56
C THR A 107 9.92 19.78 4.73
N SER A 108 10.96 20.62 4.77
CA SER A 108 11.02 21.85 3.95
C SER A 108 11.11 21.58 2.44
N LYS A 109 11.43 20.34 2.06
CA LYS A 109 11.46 19.85 0.67
C LYS A 109 10.10 19.39 0.16
N LEU A 110 9.11 19.28 1.03
CA LEU A 110 7.74 18.92 0.67
C LEU A 110 6.97 20.16 0.19
N ALA A 111 5.93 19.94 -0.59
CA ALA A 111 5.03 21.01 -0.98
C ALA A 111 4.34 21.63 0.25
N SER A 112 4.08 22.94 0.24
CA SER A 112 3.49 23.65 1.38
C SER A 112 2.11 23.16 1.78
N ASN A 113 1.36 22.56 0.84
CA ASN A 113 0.06 21.93 1.07
C ASN A 113 0.17 20.42 1.37
N ASN A 114 1.37 19.89 1.61
CA ASN A 114 1.52 18.50 2.01
C ASN A 114 0.98 18.30 3.44
N PRO A 115 0.13 17.30 3.71
CA PRO A 115 -0.39 17.06 5.06
C PRO A 115 0.70 16.90 6.13
N ALA A 116 1.87 16.39 5.78
CA ALA A 116 3.01 16.30 6.70
C ALA A 116 3.61 17.66 7.08
N VAL A 117 3.41 18.69 6.25
CA VAL A 117 3.79 20.09 6.55
C VAL A 117 2.69 20.78 7.36
N LEU A 118 1.43 20.53 7.01
CA LEU A 118 0.27 21.11 7.69
C LEU A 118 0.05 20.53 9.09
N HIS A 119 0.42 19.26 9.30
CA HIS A 119 0.24 18.51 10.55
C HIS A 119 1.57 17.87 10.97
N PRO A 120 2.54 18.66 11.46
CA PRO A 120 3.84 18.14 11.88
C PRO A 120 3.75 17.18 13.08
N ASP A 121 2.68 17.26 13.86
CA ASP A 121 2.33 16.38 14.97
C ASP A 121 1.93 14.96 14.51
N TRP A 122 1.60 14.76 13.22
CA TRP A 122 1.33 13.45 12.64
C TRP A 122 2.58 12.70 12.19
N VAL A 123 3.73 13.39 12.17
CA VAL A 123 4.95 12.89 11.52
C VAL A 123 5.86 12.24 12.54
N VAL A 124 6.29 11.03 12.24
CA VAL A 124 7.33 10.32 13.01
C VAL A 124 8.45 9.86 12.10
N LYS A 125 9.64 9.74 12.69
CA LYS A 125 10.81 9.17 12.02
C LYS A 125 10.81 7.65 12.13
N HIS A 126 11.39 6.99 11.15
CA HIS A 126 11.68 5.58 11.20
C HIS A 126 13.05 5.28 10.60
N SER A 127 13.64 4.16 11.01
CA SER A 127 14.95 3.73 10.50
C SER A 127 14.83 3.11 9.12
N ILE A 128 15.77 3.46 8.24
CA ILE A 128 16.02 2.81 6.95
C ILE A 128 17.48 2.36 6.89
N SER A 129 17.86 1.59 5.85
CA SER A 129 19.21 1.02 5.74
C SER A 129 20.32 2.06 5.85
N ASN A 130 20.11 3.27 5.32
CA ASN A 130 21.11 4.34 5.29
C ASN A 130 20.53 5.64 5.88
N GLY A 131 20.11 5.59 7.17
CA GLY A 131 19.64 6.77 7.89
C GLY A 131 18.17 6.68 8.31
N GLU A 132 17.44 7.77 8.17
CA GLU A 132 16.04 7.88 8.60
C GLU A 132 15.15 8.38 7.46
N ALA A 133 13.87 8.05 7.54
CA ALA A 133 12.81 8.58 6.70
C ALA A 133 11.59 8.97 7.55
N LEU A 134 10.60 9.62 6.94
CA LEU A 134 9.38 10.07 7.59
C LEU A 134 8.20 9.19 7.19
N ILE A 135 7.36 8.89 8.18
CA ILE A 135 6.03 8.31 7.99
C ILE A 135 5.01 9.05 8.85
N TYR A 136 3.74 8.92 8.48
CA TYR A 136 2.66 9.28 9.40
C TYR A 136 2.61 8.29 10.55
N ASN A 137 2.31 8.78 11.77
CA ASN A 137 2.19 7.95 12.96
C ASN A 137 0.94 7.07 12.90
N PRO A 138 1.08 5.72 12.76
CA PRO A 138 -0.08 4.85 12.63
C PRO A 138 -0.92 4.74 13.92
N GLY A 139 -0.38 5.22 15.05
CA GLY A 139 -1.07 5.25 16.34
C GLY A 139 -2.08 6.37 16.50
N LEU A 140 -2.14 7.32 15.55
CA LEU A 140 -3.03 8.48 15.60
C LEU A 140 -4.35 8.20 14.86
N PRO A 141 -5.52 8.36 15.54
CA PRO A 141 -6.82 8.26 14.87
C PRO A 141 -7.00 9.24 13.71
N GLU A 142 -6.44 10.46 13.82
CA GLU A 142 -6.49 11.51 12.81
C GLU A 142 -5.75 11.10 11.53
N VAL A 143 -4.60 10.44 11.66
CA VAL A 143 -3.85 9.88 10.53
C VAL A 143 -4.66 8.77 9.85
N ARG A 144 -5.31 7.91 10.63
CA ARG A 144 -6.18 6.86 10.09
C ARG A 144 -7.34 7.47 9.29
N GLN A 145 -8.00 8.50 9.85
CA GLN A 145 -9.07 9.21 9.15
C GLN A 145 -8.59 9.85 7.84
N TYR A 146 -7.41 10.50 7.85
CA TYR A 146 -6.80 11.06 6.65
C TYR A 146 -6.58 10.01 5.54
N ILE A 147 -6.15 8.80 5.89
CA ILE A 147 -5.97 7.72 4.93
C ILE A 147 -7.33 7.24 4.39
N VAL A 148 -8.33 7.11 5.26
CA VAL A 148 -9.71 6.77 4.86
C VAL A 148 -10.28 7.83 3.91
N ASP A 149 -10.08 9.12 4.21
CA ASP A 149 -10.55 10.21 3.35
C ASP A 149 -9.84 10.24 2.00
N THR A 150 -8.55 9.91 1.97
CA THR A 150 -7.79 9.73 0.71
C THR A 150 -8.39 8.62 -0.15
N VAL A 151 -8.70 7.45 0.43
CA VAL A 151 -9.35 6.34 -0.28
C VAL A 151 -10.76 6.71 -0.72
N LYS A 152 -11.52 7.41 0.14
CA LYS A 152 -12.85 7.94 -0.17
C LYS A 152 -12.84 8.84 -1.38
N GLU A 153 -11.88 9.77 -1.46
CA GLU A 153 -11.70 10.67 -2.61
C GLU A 153 -11.51 9.88 -3.91
N ILE A 154 -10.63 8.87 -3.89
CA ILE A 154 -10.35 8.04 -5.07
C ILE A 154 -11.61 7.27 -5.50
N VAL A 155 -12.23 6.53 -4.60
CA VAL A 155 -13.38 5.68 -4.91
C VAL A 155 -14.59 6.51 -5.36
N THR A 156 -14.76 7.71 -4.83
CA THR A 156 -15.84 8.63 -5.22
C THR A 156 -15.64 9.17 -6.63
N ASN A 157 -14.43 9.61 -6.95
CA ASN A 157 -14.17 10.41 -8.15
C ASN A 157 -13.68 9.57 -9.35
N TYR A 158 -13.17 8.34 -9.14
CA TYR A 158 -12.55 7.55 -10.20
C TYR A 158 -13.18 6.17 -10.31
N ASN A 159 -13.19 5.61 -11.52
CA ASN A 159 -13.78 4.31 -11.83
C ASN A 159 -12.76 3.18 -11.63
N VAL A 160 -12.16 3.09 -10.45
CA VAL A 160 -11.24 2.01 -10.10
C VAL A 160 -11.99 0.71 -9.85
N ASP A 161 -11.39 -0.45 -10.17
CA ASP A 161 -11.92 -1.79 -9.87
C ASP A 161 -11.49 -2.26 -8.49
N GLY A 162 -10.36 -1.73 -7.98
CA GLY A 162 -9.86 -2.04 -6.65
C GLY A 162 -8.99 -0.95 -6.04
N ILE A 163 -8.87 -1.03 -4.72
CA ILE A 163 -7.87 -0.32 -3.90
C ILE A 163 -6.88 -1.35 -3.39
N HIS A 164 -5.61 -1.04 -3.41
CA HIS A 164 -4.54 -1.94 -2.98
C HIS A 164 -3.57 -1.24 -2.05
N PHE A 165 -3.27 -1.86 -0.90
CA PHE A 165 -2.17 -1.47 -0.02
C PHE A 165 -1.03 -2.48 -0.11
N ASP A 166 0.21 -2.03 0.02
CA ASP A 166 1.39 -2.90 0.13
C ASP A 166 1.68 -3.30 1.60
N ASP A 167 2.93 -3.65 1.91
CA ASP A 167 3.38 -4.06 3.24
C ASP A 167 3.89 -2.90 4.12
N TYR A 168 3.74 -1.65 3.68
CA TYR A 168 4.26 -0.47 4.37
C TYR A 168 3.31 0.03 5.46
N PHE A 169 3.21 -0.73 6.57
CA PHE A 169 2.49 -0.35 7.78
C PHE A 169 3.42 0.24 8.82
N TYR A 170 3.53 -0.33 10.03
CA TYR A 170 4.51 0.09 11.01
C TYR A 170 5.94 -0.19 10.54
N ARG A 171 6.87 0.66 10.98
CA ARG A 171 8.29 0.53 10.66
C ARG A 171 9.12 0.53 11.94
N SER A 172 10.33 -0.02 11.88
CA SER A 172 11.24 -0.03 13.03
C SER A 172 11.70 1.37 13.41
N GLY A 173 11.92 1.61 14.71
CA GLY A 173 12.44 2.88 15.23
C GLY A 173 11.40 3.99 15.38
N ILE A 174 10.11 3.70 15.23
CA ILE A 174 9.04 4.66 15.48
C ILE A 174 8.92 4.92 16.99
N ASP A 175 8.88 6.20 17.37
CA ASP A 175 8.49 6.64 18.71
C ASP A 175 6.98 6.97 18.71
N ASP A 176 6.19 6.09 19.29
CA ASP A 176 4.75 6.19 19.48
C ASP A 176 4.33 5.95 20.94
N ASP A 177 5.26 6.17 21.90
CA ASP A 177 5.01 5.95 23.33
C ASP A 177 3.92 6.85 23.88
N LYS A 178 3.85 8.09 23.39
CA LYS A 178 2.83 9.06 23.78
C LYS A 178 1.43 8.57 23.35
N GLU A 179 1.28 8.16 22.12
CA GLU A 179 0.03 7.68 21.54
C GLU A 179 -0.40 6.35 22.17
N TYR A 180 0.55 5.46 22.46
CA TYR A 180 0.27 4.24 23.19
C TYR A 180 -0.27 4.52 24.61
N LYS A 181 0.30 5.49 25.33
CA LYS A 181 -0.23 5.90 26.65
C LYS A 181 -1.65 6.47 26.56
N MET A 182 -1.97 7.16 25.47
CA MET A 182 -3.31 7.75 25.25
C MET A 182 -4.34 6.74 24.76
N TYR A 183 -3.96 5.82 23.89
CA TYR A 183 -4.89 4.99 23.12
C TYR A 183 -4.70 3.48 23.30
N GLY A 184 -3.73 3.03 24.12
CA GLY A 184 -3.39 1.63 24.30
C GLY A 184 -4.47 0.77 24.97
N ASN A 185 -5.38 1.39 25.74
CA ASN A 185 -6.57 0.73 26.33
C ASN A 185 -6.27 -0.59 27.05
N GLY A 186 -5.12 -0.70 27.73
CA GLY A 186 -4.70 -1.89 28.46
C GLY A 186 -4.12 -3.03 27.61
N MET A 187 -4.06 -2.87 26.29
CA MET A 187 -3.35 -3.82 25.41
C MET A 187 -1.84 -3.73 25.61
N SER A 188 -1.11 -4.78 25.25
CA SER A 188 0.33 -4.66 25.04
C SER A 188 0.61 -3.68 23.90
N LYS A 189 1.77 -3.01 23.90
CA LYS A 189 2.11 -2.04 22.82
C LYS A 189 2.10 -2.70 21.45
N ASP A 190 2.58 -3.92 21.35
CA ASP A 190 2.61 -4.67 20.10
C ASP A 190 1.22 -5.07 19.61
N ASP A 191 0.31 -5.46 20.51
CA ASP A 191 -1.07 -5.76 20.14
C ASP A 191 -1.84 -4.50 19.75
N TRP A 192 -1.61 -3.38 20.45
CA TRP A 192 -2.16 -2.09 20.09
C TRP A 192 -1.72 -1.64 18.69
N ARG A 193 -0.44 -1.81 18.32
CA ARG A 193 0.04 -1.52 16.98
C ARG A 193 -0.64 -2.38 15.92
N ARG A 194 -0.79 -3.69 16.18
CA ARG A 194 -1.53 -4.58 15.28
C ARG A 194 -2.99 -4.18 15.13
N GLU A 195 -3.65 -3.81 16.24
CA GLU A 195 -5.05 -3.39 16.19
C GLU A 195 -5.22 -2.04 15.48
N ASN A 196 -4.25 -1.11 15.53
CA ASN A 196 -4.27 0.10 14.71
C ASN A 196 -4.29 -0.22 13.21
N VAL A 197 -3.50 -1.20 12.77
CA VAL A 197 -3.52 -1.65 11.37
C VAL A 197 -4.84 -2.33 11.03
N ASN A 198 -5.33 -3.24 11.90
CA ASN A 198 -6.61 -3.91 11.71
C ASN A 198 -7.76 -2.90 11.57
N THR A 199 -7.78 -1.89 12.44
CA THR A 199 -8.79 -0.83 12.43
C THR A 199 -8.73 0.00 11.14
N LEU A 200 -7.53 0.37 10.67
CA LEU A 200 -7.37 1.05 9.39
C LEU A 200 -7.99 0.22 8.24
N LEU A 201 -7.64 -1.07 8.15
CA LEU A 201 -8.17 -1.93 7.07
C LEU A 201 -9.69 -2.05 7.15
N GLN A 202 -10.25 -2.20 8.36
CA GLN A 202 -11.69 -2.25 8.58
C GLN A 202 -12.39 -0.97 8.13
N GLU A 203 -11.88 0.20 8.53
CA GLU A 203 -12.46 1.49 8.18
C GLU A 203 -12.36 1.77 6.68
N VAL A 204 -11.22 1.45 6.05
CA VAL A 204 -11.02 1.56 4.60
C VAL A 204 -12.00 0.67 3.84
N LYS A 205 -12.11 -0.63 4.20
CA LYS A 205 -13.06 -1.53 3.55
C LYS A 205 -14.49 -1.06 3.71
N THR A 206 -14.87 -0.64 4.90
CA THR A 206 -16.22 -0.12 5.19
C THR A 206 -16.51 1.12 4.33
N CYS A 207 -15.56 2.05 4.23
CA CYS A 207 -15.67 3.24 3.39
C CYS A 207 -15.85 2.86 1.90
N ILE A 208 -15.01 1.99 1.36
CA ILE A 208 -15.11 1.54 -0.03
C ILE A 208 -16.50 0.94 -0.30
N LYS A 209 -16.92 -0.01 0.53
CA LYS A 209 -18.18 -0.74 0.34
C LYS A 209 -19.41 0.14 0.50
N SER A 210 -19.35 1.19 1.28
CA SER A 210 -20.44 2.17 1.41
C SER A 210 -20.63 3.06 0.17
N ILE A 211 -19.58 3.24 -0.64
CA ILE A 211 -19.59 4.10 -1.84
C ILE A 211 -19.80 3.26 -3.11
N LYS A 212 -18.97 2.25 -3.31
CA LYS A 212 -18.97 1.33 -4.45
C LYS A 212 -18.78 -0.11 -3.98
N PRO A 213 -19.86 -0.86 -3.70
CA PRO A 213 -19.79 -2.23 -3.15
C PRO A 213 -18.94 -3.20 -3.97
N ASN A 214 -18.87 -3.00 -5.29
CA ASN A 214 -18.12 -3.87 -6.20
C ASN A 214 -16.62 -3.60 -6.24
N VAL A 215 -16.15 -2.42 -5.78
CA VAL A 215 -14.71 -2.12 -5.74
C VAL A 215 -14.04 -3.02 -4.71
N LYS A 216 -13.02 -3.75 -5.14
CA LYS A 216 -12.27 -4.68 -4.27
C LYS A 216 -11.26 -3.92 -3.41
N PHE A 217 -10.99 -4.44 -2.21
CA PHE A 217 -9.91 -3.97 -1.36
C PHE A 217 -8.93 -5.11 -1.07
N GLY A 218 -7.67 -4.94 -1.43
CA GLY A 218 -6.63 -5.93 -1.24
C GLY A 218 -5.37 -5.39 -0.60
N VAL A 219 -4.57 -6.30 -0.07
CA VAL A 219 -3.26 -5.99 0.55
C VAL A 219 -2.22 -7.01 0.10
N SER A 220 -0.99 -6.54 -0.18
CA SER A 220 0.17 -7.39 -0.44
C SER A 220 1.15 -7.34 0.75
N PRO A 221 0.95 -8.14 1.80
CA PRO A 221 1.85 -8.21 2.94
C PRO A 221 3.15 -8.94 2.59
N SER A 222 4.17 -8.83 3.45
CA SER A 222 5.34 -9.71 3.40
C SER A 222 4.91 -11.18 3.43
N GLY A 223 5.62 -12.05 2.71
CA GLY A 223 5.24 -13.44 2.46
C GLY A 223 5.23 -14.37 3.67
N ILE A 224 5.83 -13.98 4.82
CA ILE A 224 5.88 -14.77 6.05
C ILE A 224 5.09 -14.05 7.14
N TRP A 225 3.98 -14.66 7.61
CA TRP A 225 3.25 -14.17 8.78
C TRP A 225 4.06 -14.41 10.06
N LYS A 226 4.29 -15.68 10.41
CA LYS A 226 5.20 -16.15 11.48
C LYS A 226 5.93 -17.41 11.02
N ASN A 227 7.14 -17.59 11.50
CA ASN A 227 7.88 -18.84 11.33
C ASN A 227 7.31 -19.93 12.26
N LYS A 228 7.43 -21.18 11.88
CA LYS A 228 7.00 -22.31 12.71
C LYS A 228 7.74 -22.40 14.06
N SER A 229 8.93 -21.83 14.15
CA SER A 229 9.70 -21.73 15.40
C SER A 229 9.10 -20.73 16.39
N SER A 230 8.40 -19.70 15.92
CA SER A 230 7.75 -18.67 16.76
C SER A 230 6.30 -19.03 17.09
N ASP A 231 5.65 -19.80 16.20
CA ASP A 231 4.27 -20.25 16.35
C ASP A 231 4.13 -21.60 15.62
N SER A 232 3.69 -22.65 16.33
CA SER A 232 3.59 -24.01 15.77
C SER A 232 2.70 -24.10 14.52
N THR A 233 1.81 -23.13 14.32
CA THR A 233 0.92 -23.00 13.16
C THR A 233 1.48 -22.08 12.07
N GLY A 234 2.65 -21.48 12.27
CA GLY A 234 3.36 -20.67 11.29
C GLY A 234 3.93 -21.49 10.14
N SER A 235 4.44 -20.82 9.12
CA SER A 235 5.08 -21.46 7.97
C SER A 235 6.44 -22.06 8.34
N ASP A 236 6.84 -23.14 7.64
CA ASP A 236 8.18 -23.76 7.82
C ASP A 236 9.26 -22.89 7.15
N THR A 237 9.49 -21.72 7.73
CA THR A 237 10.38 -20.67 7.25
C THR A 237 11.29 -20.15 8.37
N ARG A 238 12.28 -19.33 8.01
CA ARG A 238 13.24 -18.68 8.91
C ARG A 238 13.56 -17.26 8.44
N GLY A 239 12.55 -16.52 8.00
CA GLY A 239 12.68 -15.16 7.51
C GLY A 239 12.06 -14.11 8.44
N LYS A 240 12.02 -12.87 7.96
CA LYS A 240 11.35 -11.75 8.63
C LYS A 240 9.86 -12.05 8.78
N GLU A 241 9.35 -11.96 9.99
CA GLU A 241 7.95 -12.21 10.34
C GLU A 241 7.15 -10.89 10.31
N SER A 242 6.18 -10.77 9.41
CA SER A 242 5.37 -9.56 9.26
C SER A 242 4.54 -9.22 10.51
N TYR A 243 4.13 -10.25 11.26
CA TYR A 243 3.40 -10.10 12.51
C TYR A 243 4.14 -9.26 13.56
N TYR A 244 5.47 -9.43 13.67
CA TYR A 244 6.31 -8.71 14.63
C TYR A 244 6.96 -7.47 14.03
N SER A 245 7.39 -7.55 12.78
CA SER A 245 8.21 -6.50 12.15
C SER A 245 7.39 -5.35 11.58
N ASP A 246 6.21 -5.66 11.03
CA ASP A 246 5.36 -4.70 10.35
C ASP A 246 4.01 -4.55 11.07
N TYR A 247 3.82 -5.29 12.19
CA TYR A 247 2.57 -5.39 12.95
C TYR A 247 1.38 -5.77 12.07
N ALA A 248 1.66 -6.59 11.06
CA ALA A 248 0.70 -7.07 10.06
C ALA A 248 0.16 -8.44 10.47
N ASP A 249 -1.00 -8.46 11.14
CA ASP A 249 -1.68 -9.70 11.53
C ASP A 249 -2.62 -10.19 10.41
N THR A 250 -2.01 -10.74 9.37
CA THR A 250 -2.71 -11.20 8.16
C THR A 250 -3.76 -12.26 8.44
N ARG A 251 -3.57 -13.10 9.46
CA ARG A 251 -4.59 -14.05 9.91
C ARG A 251 -5.85 -13.39 10.41
N THR A 252 -5.70 -12.34 11.21
CA THR A 252 -6.83 -11.53 11.68
C THR A 252 -7.53 -10.86 10.51
N TRP A 253 -6.79 -10.38 9.50
CA TRP A 253 -7.39 -9.77 8.31
C TRP A 253 -8.29 -10.74 7.55
N ILE A 254 -7.83 -12.00 7.37
CA ILE A 254 -8.60 -13.06 6.74
C ILE A 254 -9.82 -13.44 7.61
N LYS A 255 -9.61 -13.72 8.89
CA LYS A 255 -10.67 -14.17 9.81
C LYS A 255 -11.79 -13.14 10.02
N ARG A 256 -11.43 -11.86 10.14
CA ARG A 256 -12.37 -10.75 10.29
C ARG A 256 -12.89 -10.22 8.94
N ASN A 257 -12.45 -10.80 7.82
CA ASN A 257 -12.82 -10.35 6.47
C ASN A 257 -12.53 -8.86 6.24
N LEU A 258 -11.32 -8.40 6.63
CA LEU A 258 -10.91 -6.99 6.53
C LEU A 258 -10.46 -6.60 5.12
N VAL A 259 -10.21 -7.58 4.25
CA VAL A 259 -9.83 -7.41 2.85
C VAL A 259 -10.68 -8.31 1.96
N ASP A 260 -10.77 -8.01 0.67
CA ASP A 260 -11.45 -8.88 -0.32
C ASP A 260 -10.46 -9.87 -0.94
N TYR A 261 -9.19 -9.49 -1.02
CA TYR A 261 -8.11 -10.37 -1.47
C TYR A 261 -6.80 -10.07 -0.74
N ILE A 262 -5.92 -11.06 -0.69
CA ILE A 262 -4.58 -10.94 -0.12
C ILE A 262 -3.56 -11.48 -1.12
N THR A 263 -2.43 -10.77 -1.26
CA THR A 263 -1.38 -11.10 -2.24
C THR A 263 -0.03 -11.11 -1.54
N PRO A 264 0.30 -12.14 -0.75
CA PRO A 264 1.58 -12.20 -0.04
C PRO A 264 2.76 -12.16 -1.03
N GLN A 265 3.76 -11.35 -0.71
CA GLN A 265 4.96 -11.16 -1.48
C GLN A 265 5.91 -12.34 -1.26
N ILE A 266 5.85 -13.35 -2.12
CA ILE A 266 6.64 -14.59 -2.02
C ILE A 266 7.70 -14.59 -3.13
N TYR A 267 8.66 -13.68 -3.02
CA TYR A 267 9.71 -13.46 -4.03
C TYR A 267 10.91 -14.41 -3.92
N TRP A 268 10.71 -15.60 -3.34
CA TRP A 268 11.78 -16.60 -3.15
C TRP A 268 11.58 -17.80 -4.07
N PRO A 269 12.68 -18.37 -4.60
CA PRO A 269 12.58 -19.55 -5.45
C PRO A 269 12.24 -20.83 -4.65
N ILE A 270 11.76 -21.84 -5.37
CA ILE A 270 11.61 -23.20 -4.83
C ILE A 270 12.99 -23.70 -4.36
N GLY A 271 13.04 -24.29 -3.16
CA GLY A 271 14.26 -24.79 -2.55
C GLY A 271 15.05 -23.75 -1.76
N TYR A 272 14.60 -22.49 -1.66
CA TYR A 272 15.27 -21.50 -0.82
C TYR A 272 15.05 -21.83 0.65
N SER A 273 16.10 -22.22 1.36
CA SER A 273 16.02 -22.84 2.69
C SER A 273 15.36 -21.98 3.78
N ALA A 274 15.42 -20.64 3.63
CA ALA A 274 14.84 -19.71 4.61
C ALA A 274 13.34 -19.42 4.35
N ALA A 275 12.90 -19.49 3.08
CA ALA A 275 11.53 -19.15 2.68
C ALA A 275 11.19 -19.82 1.34
N ASP A 276 11.01 -21.14 1.36
CA ASP A 276 10.72 -21.93 0.17
C ASP A 276 9.32 -21.63 -0.36
N TYR A 277 9.24 -21.22 -1.63
CA TYR A 277 7.99 -20.97 -2.35
C TYR A 277 7.02 -22.17 -2.24
N SER A 278 7.52 -23.39 -2.41
CA SER A 278 6.71 -24.62 -2.36
C SER A 278 6.11 -24.91 -0.97
N LYS A 279 6.65 -24.33 0.10
CA LYS A 279 6.13 -24.42 1.46
C LYS A 279 5.16 -23.28 1.79
N LEU A 280 5.42 -22.09 1.29
CA LEU A 280 4.59 -20.90 1.55
C LEU A 280 3.25 -20.96 0.83
N ILE A 281 3.18 -21.41 -0.42
CA ILE A 281 1.94 -21.49 -1.18
C ILE A 281 0.88 -22.36 -0.47
N PRO A 282 1.16 -23.62 -0.11
CA PRO A 282 0.18 -24.45 0.62
C PRO A 282 -0.22 -23.85 1.97
N TRP A 283 0.73 -23.20 2.66
CA TRP A 283 0.43 -22.54 3.93
C TRP A 283 -0.59 -21.41 3.74
N TRP A 284 -0.37 -20.50 2.78
CA TRP A 284 -1.30 -19.41 2.47
C TRP A 284 -2.65 -19.93 1.96
N ALA A 285 -2.65 -20.96 1.11
CA ALA A 285 -3.88 -21.58 0.62
C ALA A 285 -4.72 -22.15 1.77
N ASN A 286 -4.06 -22.72 2.79
CA ASN A 286 -4.75 -23.21 3.98
C ASN A 286 -5.29 -22.07 4.87
N GLU A 287 -4.57 -20.93 4.96
CA GLU A 287 -5.01 -19.78 5.76
C GLU A 287 -6.30 -19.14 5.23
N VAL A 288 -6.47 -19.07 3.89
CA VAL A 288 -7.69 -18.51 3.27
C VAL A 288 -8.81 -19.52 3.12
N LYS A 289 -8.55 -20.81 3.35
CA LYS A 289 -9.55 -21.88 3.16
C LYS A 289 -10.79 -21.65 4.02
N GLY A 290 -11.96 -21.61 3.38
CA GLY A 290 -13.25 -21.38 4.02
C GLY A 290 -13.52 -19.93 4.41
N SER A 291 -12.68 -18.98 3.99
CA SER A 291 -12.93 -17.54 4.11
C SER A 291 -13.53 -16.96 2.82
N ASN A 292 -13.93 -15.71 2.86
CA ASN A 292 -14.36 -14.93 1.67
C ASN A 292 -13.22 -14.08 1.09
N VAL A 293 -11.97 -14.41 1.40
CA VAL A 293 -10.79 -13.66 0.95
C VAL A 293 -10.11 -14.44 -0.16
N ASP A 294 -9.99 -13.83 -1.34
CA ASP A 294 -9.27 -14.41 -2.47
C ASP A 294 -7.76 -14.39 -2.22
N LEU A 295 -7.06 -15.45 -2.58
CA LEU A 295 -5.60 -15.53 -2.53
C LEU A 295 -5.00 -15.37 -3.93
N TYR A 296 -4.16 -14.38 -4.09
CA TYR A 296 -3.22 -14.27 -5.21
C TYR A 296 -1.79 -14.36 -4.68
N ILE A 297 -0.85 -14.76 -5.49
CA ILE A 297 0.56 -14.85 -5.10
C ILE A 297 1.37 -13.78 -5.83
N GLY A 298 2.10 -12.98 -5.04
CA GLY A 298 2.99 -11.94 -5.52
C GLY A 298 4.40 -12.43 -5.83
#